data_48eaa7de86fa7c0a2f6a18b31187ed71
#
_entry.id   48eaa7de86fa7c0a2f6a18b31187ed71
#
_cell.length_a   1.000
_cell.length_b   1.000
_cell.length_c   1.000
_cell.angle_alpha   90.00
_cell.angle_beta   90.00
_cell.angle_gamma   90.00
#
_symmetry.space_group_name_H-M   'P 1'
#
loop_
_entity.id
_entity.type
_entity.pdbx_description
1 polymer ?
#
loop_
_entity_poly.entity_id
_entity_poly.type
_entity_poly.pdbx_seq_one_letter_code
_entity_poly.pdbx_strand_id
1 'polypeptide(L)'
;LVVRQGQDEVNTGYEPPIRPTPYDVQDYDIIAVGTPTWWYTMAPAVKTFLHSNSWHGKTVAPFMTNGGWPGTVLRDMRAVCRGASFAQEREFRFDSTGGPNLVTPQSTIDTWMDEVRALL
;
A
#
# COMPACT_ATOMS: atom_id res chain seq x y z
N LEU A 1 8.15 19.39 -11.62
CA LEU A 1 9.20 19.20 -10.62
C LEU A 1 8.88 18.06 -9.68
N VAL A 2 7.71 18.10 -9.02
CA VAL A 2 7.28 17.04 -8.08
C VAL A 2 7.11 15.69 -8.80
N VAL A 3 6.51 15.70 -9.99
CA VAL A 3 6.31 14.48 -10.79
C VAL A 3 7.66 13.85 -11.15
N ARG A 4 8.62 14.67 -11.56
CA ARG A 4 9.97 14.19 -11.93
C ARG A 4 10.71 13.63 -10.70
N GLN A 5 10.58 14.30 -9.57
CA GLN A 5 11.19 13.82 -8.32
C GLN A 5 10.64 12.44 -7.94
N GLY A 6 9.32 12.25 -8.01
CA GLY A 6 8.70 10.96 -7.71
C GLY A 6 9.18 9.87 -8.65
N GLN A 7 9.31 10.17 -9.95
CA GLN A 7 9.84 9.22 -10.92
C GLN A 7 11.28 8.84 -10.61
N ASP A 8 12.13 9.81 -10.31
CA ASP A 8 13.54 9.57 -10.00
C ASP A 8 13.69 8.74 -8.73
N GLU A 9 12.91 9.02 -7.69
CA GLU A 9 12.93 8.25 -6.45
C GLU A 9 12.53 6.79 -6.68
N VAL A 10 11.47 6.55 -7.43
CA VAL A 10 11.03 5.18 -7.75
C VAL A 10 12.08 4.46 -8.59
N ASN A 11 12.58 5.10 -9.63
CA ASN A 11 13.55 4.49 -10.55
C ASN A 11 14.87 4.13 -9.89
N THR A 12 15.29 4.89 -8.87
CA THR A 12 16.52 4.64 -8.13
C THR A 12 16.32 3.73 -6.92
N GLY A 13 15.09 3.35 -6.62
CA GLY A 13 14.76 2.55 -5.43
C GLY A 13 14.98 3.30 -4.12
N TYR A 14 14.90 4.62 -4.14
CA TYR A 14 15.13 5.45 -2.97
C TYR A 14 14.15 5.16 -1.85
N GLU A 15 14.66 5.01 -0.64
CA GLU A 15 13.87 4.82 0.56
C GLU A 15 14.05 6.01 1.49
N PRO A 16 13.15 7.01 1.41
CA PRO A 16 13.27 8.21 2.24
C PRO A 16 13.15 7.88 3.73
N PRO A 17 13.81 8.65 4.61
CA PRO A 17 13.56 8.49 6.03
C PRO A 17 12.13 8.91 6.35
N ILE A 18 11.49 8.20 7.27
CA ILE A 18 10.13 8.48 7.72
C ILE A 18 10.14 8.74 9.23
N ARG A 19 9.13 9.46 9.70
CA ARG A 19 8.94 9.65 11.13
C ARG A 19 8.49 8.34 11.77
N PRO A 20 8.85 8.09 13.04
CA PRO A 20 8.33 6.93 13.75
C PRO A 20 6.80 6.94 13.75
N THR A 21 6.19 5.76 13.56
CA THR A 21 4.75 5.62 13.67
C THR A 21 4.33 5.63 15.14
N PRO A 22 3.13 6.14 15.47
CA PRO A 22 2.68 6.20 16.87
C PRO A 22 2.39 4.82 17.47
N TYR A 23 2.23 3.79 16.64
CA TYR A 23 1.96 2.42 17.06
C TYR A 23 3.02 1.49 16.48
N ASP A 24 3.41 0.48 17.26
CA ASP A 24 4.38 -0.53 16.82
C ASP A 24 3.65 -1.64 16.07
N VAL A 25 4.09 -1.94 14.85
CA VAL A 25 3.56 -3.04 14.03
C VAL A 25 3.63 -4.36 14.79
N GLN A 26 4.64 -4.55 15.65
CA GLN A 26 4.83 -5.80 16.38
C GLN A 26 3.71 -6.07 17.40
N ASP A 27 2.94 -5.07 17.77
CA ASP A 27 1.82 -5.20 18.70
C ASP A 27 0.53 -5.71 18.03
N TYR A 28 0.54 -5.89 16.71
CA TYR A 28 -0.64 -6.28 15.95
C TYR A 28 -0.40 -7.55 15.15
N ASP A 29 -1.44 -8.37 15.01
CA ASP A 29 -1.39 -9.60 14.20
C ASP A 29 -1.83 -9.36 12.76
N ILE A 30 -2.71 -8.39 12.55
CA ILE A 30 -3.28 -8.06 11.25
C ILE A 30 -3.05 -6.59 10.98
N ILE A 31 -2.41 -6.28 9.85
CA ILE A 31 -2.08 -4.92 9.48
C ILE A 31 -2.57 -4.66 8.05
N ALA A 32 -3.43 -3.66 7.88
CA ALA A 32 -3.78 -3.14 6.57
C ALA A 32 -2.79 -2.05 6.20
N VAL A 33 -2.13 -2.19 5.05
CA VAL A 33 -1.14 -1.24 4.57
C VAL A 33 -1.58 -0.71 3.22
N GLY A 34 -1.72 0.61 3.13
CA GLY A 34 -2.17 1.26 1.91
C GLY A 34 -1.13 2.20 1.32
N THR A 35 -1.13 2.29 -0.01
CA THR A 35 -0.23 3.18 -0.76
C THR A 35 -0.92 3.72 -2.00
N PRO A 36 -0.62 4.95 -2.41
CA PRO A 36 -0.91 5.36 -3.78
C PRO A 36 0.04 4.65 -4.74
N THR A 37 -0.32 4.64 -6.02
CA THR A 37 0.57 4.13 -7.07
C THR A 37 1.44 5.27 -7.57
N TRP A 38 2.75 5.09 -7.45
CA TRP A 38 3.75 6.00 -7.98
C TRP A 38 4.59 5.28 -9.01
N TRP A 39 4.47 5.69 -10.27
CA TRP A 39 5.27 5.09 -11.36
C TRP A 39 5.21 3.57 -11.35
N TYR A 40 3.97 3.05 -11.29
CA TYR A 40 3.64 1.63 -11.37
C TYR A 40 4.06 0.78 -10.18
N THR A 41 4.44 1.41 -9.07
CA THR A 41 4.77 0.68 -7.83
C THR A 41 4.33 1.49 -6.60
N MET A 42 4.70 1.03 -5.40
CA MET A 42 4.35 1.71 -4.16
C MET A 42 5.12 3.02 -3.98
N ALA A 43 4.54 3.95 -3.22
CA ALA A 43 5.22 5.19 -2.87
C ALA A 43 6.50 4.87 -2.07
N PRO A 44 7.60 5.62 -2.31
CA PRO A 44 8.89 5.35 -1.63
C PRO A 44 8.81 5.36 -0.10
N ALA A 45 8.00 6.23 0.50
CA ALA A 45 7.84 6.27 1.95
C ALA A 45 7.19 5.00 2.49
N VAL A 46 6.27 4.39 1.75
CA VAL A 46 5.65 3.12 2.11
C VAL A 46 6.69 2.00 2.04
N LYS A 47 7.55 2.01 1.03
CA LYS A 47 8.64 1.06 0.90
C LYS A 47 9.57 1.13 2.11
N THR A 48 9.92 2.33 2.56
CA THR A 48 10.72 2.54 3.78
C THR A 48 10.02 1.90 4.98
N PHE A 49 8.74 2.15 5.15
CA PHE A 49 7.95 1.60 6.25
C PHE A 49 7.94 0.06 6.23
N LEU A 50 7.72 -0.52 5.06
CA LEU A 50 7.67 -1.98 4.92
C LEU A 50 9.04 -2.61 5.20
N HIS A 51 10.13 -2.02 4.73
CA HIS A 51 11.48 -2.51 4.99
C HIS A 51 11.92 -2.29 6.44
N SER A 52 11.34 -1.33 7.15
CA SER A 52 11.71 -0.99 8.53
C SER A 52 11.10 -1.90 9.57
N ASN A 53 10.21 -2.80 9.19
CA ASN A 53 9.49 -3.67 10.10
C ASN A 53 9.68 -5.13 9.76
N SER A 54 9.54 -6.01 10.75
CA SER A 54 9.46 -7.45 10.53
C SER A 54 8.00 -7.85 10.34
N TRP A 55 7.73 -8.60 9.29
CA TRP A 55 6.38 -9.03 8.92
C TRP A 55 6.16 -10.52 9.14
N HIS A 56 7.18 -11.20 9.64
CA HIS A 56 7.12 -12.64 9.86
C HIS A 56 5.99 -13.02 10.83
N GLY A 57 5.13 -13.93 10.40
CA GLY A 57 3.99 -14.36 11.20
C GLY A 57 2.80 -13.41 11.21
N LYS A 58 2.90 -12.26 10.53
CA LYS A 58 1.80 -11.30 10.43
C LYS A 58 0.88 -11.63 9.27
N THR A 59 -0.38 -11.18 9.37
CA THR A 59 -1.29 -11.14 8.23
C THR A 59 -1.37 -9.71 7.73
N VAL A 60 -1.06 -9.50 6.45
CA VAL A 60 -1.06 -8.18 5.83
C VAL A 60 -2.19 -8.10 4.81
N ALA A 61 -2.98 -7.05 4.89
CA ALA A 61 -4.01 -6.73 3.91
C ALA A 61 -3.54 -5.52 3.10
N PRO A 62 -2.81 -5.72 2.00
CA PRO A 62 -2.31 -4.62 1.20
C PRO A 62 -3.42 -4.05 0.32
N PHE A 63 -3.45 -2.73 0.21
CA PHE A 63 -4.35 -2.07 -0.72
C PHE A 63 -3.65 -0.89 -1.37
N MET A 64 -4.16 -0.47 -2.53
CA MET A 64 -3.57 0.65 -3.22
C MET A 64 -4.63 1.45 -3.97
N THR A 65 -4.31 2.71 -4.21
CA THR A 65 -5.12 3.60 -5.02
C THR A 65 -4.41 3.93 -6.32
N ASN A 66 -5.18 4.09 -7.40
CA ASN A 66 -4.65 4.45 -8.70
C ASN A 66 -5.73 5.09 -9.57
N GLY A 67 -5.32 5.69 -10.69
CA GLY A 67 -6.22 6.30 -11.67
C GLY A 67 -6.43 5.44 -12.92
N GLY A 68 -6.12 4.14 -12.85
CA GLY A 68 -6.27 3.21 -13.98
C GLY A 68 -4.96 2.55 -14.40
N TRP A 69 -3.87 2.84 -13.73
CA TRP A 69 -2.55 2.26 -14.00
C TRP A 69 -1.97 1.65 -12.72
N PRO A 70 -2.49 0.47 -12.30
CA PRO A 70 -2.11 -0.14 -11.03
C PRO A 70 -0.66 -0.64 -10.99
N GLY A 71 -0.07 -0.95 -12.13
CA GLY A 71 1.29 -1.48 -12.17
C GLY A 71 1.44 -2.77 -11.38
N THR A 72 2.55 -2.88 -10.66
CA THR A 72 2.91 -4.06 -9.87
C THR A 72 2.88 -3.80 -8.36
N VAL A 73 2.10 -2.82 -7.93
CA VAL A 73 2.09 -2.36 -6.53
C VAL A 73 1.88 -3.50 -5.54
N LEU A 74 0.81 -4.26 -5.69
CA LEU A 74 0.48 -5.32 -4.73
C LEU A 74 1.53 -6.42 -4.73
N ARG A 75 2.03 -6.81 -5.90
CA ARG A 75 3.13 -7.78 -6.02
C ARG A 75 4.38 -7.28 -5.29
N ASP A 76 4.73 -6.02 -5.47
CA ASP A 76 5.93 -5.44 -4.88
C ASP A 76 5.80 -5.33 -3.36
N MET A 77 4.61 -4.99 -2.86
CA MET A 77 4.35 -4.99 -1.43
C MET A 77 4.51 -6.38 -0.81
N ARG A 78 3.97 -7.41 -1.47
CA ARG A 78 4.14 -8.79 -0.99
C ARG A 78 5.61 -9.19 -0.95
N ALA A 79 6.38 -8.81 -1.95
CA ALA A 79 7.80 -9.15 -2.02
C ALA A 79 8.62 -8.57 -0.87
N VAL A 80 8.23 -7.41 -0.35
CA VAL A 80 8.91 -6.76 0.78
C VAL A 80 8.50 -7.37 2.11
N CYS A 81 7.24 -7.75 2.26
CA CYS A 81 6.71 -8.28 3.53
C CYS A 81 7.00 -9.77 3.68
N ARG A 82 8.26 -10.15 3.71
CA ARG A 82 8.68 -11.55 3.78
C ARG A 82 8.20 -12.23 5.05
N GLY A 83 7.69 -13.44 4.91
CA GLY A 83 7.21 -14.24 6.03
C GLY A 83 5.80 -13.90 6.49
N ALA A 84 5.15 -12.93 5.87
CA ALA A 84 3.76 -12.60 6.15
C ALA A 84 2.81 -13.50 5.35
N SER A 85 1.59 -13.63 5.83
CA SER A 85 0.45 -14.11 5.06
C SER A 85 -0.30 -12.91 4.51
N PHE A 86 -0.92 -13.06 3.33
CA PHE A 86 -1.64 -11.96 2.68
C PHE A 86 -3.10 -12.32 2.54
N ALA A 87 -3.96 -11.37 2.85
CA ALA A 87 -5.40 -11.56 2.77
C ALA A 87 -6.06 -10.25 2.32
N GLN A 88 -7.18 -10.37 1.60
CA GLN A 88 -8.03 -9.23 1.22
C GLN A 88 -7.28 -8.10 0.51
N GLU A 89 -6.37 -8.44 -0.40
CA GLU A 89 -5.74 -7.43 -1.26
C GLU A 89 -6.79 -6.71 -2.09
N ARG A 90 -6.66 -5.38 -2.23
CA ARG A 90 -7.62 -4.61 -3.04
C ARG A 90 -6.96 -3.45 -3.76
N GLU A 91 -7.51 -3.17 -4.93
CA GLU A 91 -7.26 -1.97 -5.70
C GLU A 91 -8.48 -1.06 -5.58
N PHE A 92 -8.25 0.22 -5.27
CA PHE A 92 -9.30 1.23 -5.28
C PHE A 92 -8.97 2.25 -6.36
N ARG A 93 -9.89 2.43 -7.30
CA ARG A 93 -9.65 3.22 -8.48
C ARG A 93 -10.34 4.58 -8.38
N PHE A 94 -9.59 5.61 -8.69
CA PHE A 94 -10.06 6.98 -8.82
C PHE A 94 -10.06 7.39 -10.30
N ASP A 95 -10.51 8.59 -10.62
CA ASP A 95 -10.55 9.04 -12.01
C ASP A 95 -9.15 9.16 -12.62
N SER A 96 -9.07 9.04 -13.94
CA SER A 96 -7.80 8.98 -14.65
C SER A 96 -7.06 10.32 -14.72
N THR A 97 -7.69 11.40 -14.28
CA THR A 97 -7.05 12.72 -14.26
C THR A 97 -6.32 13.00 -12.95
N GLY A 98 -6.32 12.04 -12.03
CA GLY A 98 -5.74 12.23 -10.71
C GLY A 98 -6.60 13.02 -9.74
N GLY A 99 -7.89 13.19 -10.09
CA GLY A 99 -8.85 13.91 -9.26
C GLY A 99 -9.40 13.05 -8.12
N PRO A 100 -10.26 13.64 -7.28
CA PRO A 100 -10.81 12.98 -6.09
C PRO A 100 -12.02 12.09 -6.39
N ASN A 101 -12.41 11.90 -7.65
CA ASN A 101 -13.60 11.16 -8.01
C ASN A 101 -13.33 9.65 -7.92
N LEU A 102 -13.96 9.00 -6.97
CA LEU A 102 -13.82 7.57 -6.75
C LEU A 102 -14.61 6.80 -7.83
N VAL A 103 -13.89 5.96 -8.60
CA VAL A 103 -14.49 5.08 -9.62
C VAL A 103 -14.92 3.76 -9.00
N THR A 104 -14.10 3.19 -8.12
CA THR A 104 -14.50 2.01 -7.35
C THR A 104 -15.74 2.34 -6.52
N PRO A 105 -16.82 1.53 -6.58
CA PRO A 105 -18.01 1.80 -5.79
C PRO A 105 -17.70 1.85 -4.29
N GLN A 106 -18.33 2.79 -3.58
CA GLN A 106 -18.17 2.89 -2.13
C GLN A 106 -18.54 1.58 -1.42
N SER A 107 -19.54 0.87 -1.94
CA SER A 107 -19.96 -0.43 -1.40
C SER A 107 -18.83 -1.47 -1.45
N THR A 108 -17.96 -1.40 -2.45
CA THR A 108 -16.81 -2.29 -2.56
C THR A 108 -15.82 -2.02 -1.42
N ILE A 109 -15.60 -0.76 -1.11
CA ILE A 109 -14.71 -0.35 -0.01
C ILE A 109 -15.32 -0.79 1.33
N ASP A 110 -16.59 -0.58 1.53
CA ASP A 110 -17.29 -0.96 2.75
C ASP A 110 -17.23 -2.48 2.96
N THR A 111 -17.46 -3.25 1.91
CA THR A 111 -17.35 -4.71 1.93
C THR A 111 -15.92 -5.14 2.26
N TRP A 112 -14.93 -4.50 1.66
CA TRP A 112 -13.53 -4.79 1.95
C TRP A 112 -13.19 -4.53 3.43
N MET A 113 -13.67 -3.45 3.99
CA MET A 113 -13.45 -3.14 5.41
C MET A 113 -14.06 -4.22 6.31
N ASP A 114 -15.25 -4.72 5.97
CA ASP A 114 -15.88 -5.82 6.71
C ASP A 114 -15.08 -7.11 6.57
N GLU A 115 -14.58 -7.41 5.38
CA GLU A 115 -13.76 -8.59 5.13
C GLU A 115 -12.44 -8.55 5.93
N VAL A 116 -11.80 -7.38 6.00
CA VAL A 116 -10.58 -7.20 6.81
C VAL A 116 -10.90 -7.36 8.30
N ARG A 117 -12.00 -6.78 8.74
CA ARG A 117 -12.43 -6.91 10.13
C ARG A 117 -12.73 -8.36 10.49
N ALA A 118 -13.25 -9.13 9.56
CA ALA A 118 -13.55 -10.56 9.76
C ALA A 118 -12.28 -11.42 9.94
N LEU A 119 -11.10 -10.90 9.64
CA LEU A 119 -9.83 -11.59 9.90
C LEU A 119 -9.48 -11.60 11.40
N LEU A 120 -10.09 -10.72 12.18
CA LEU A 120 -9.89 -10.70 13.61
C LEU A 120 -10.56 -11.93 14.24
#